data_09424901290ab977e393091a60d4f4ca
#
_entry.id   09424901290ab977e393091a60d4f4ca
#
_cell.length_a   1.000
_cell.length_b   1.000
_cell.length_c   1.000
_cell.angle_alpha   90.00
_cell.angle_beta   90.00
_cell.angle_gamma   90.00
#
_symmetry.space_group_name_H-M   'P 1'
#
loop_
_entity.id
_entity.type
_entity.pdbx_description
1 polymer ?
#
loop_
_entity_poly.entity_id
_entity_poly.type
_entity_poly.pdbx_seq_one_letter_code
_entity_poly.pdbx_strand_id
1 'polypeptide(L)'
;LHQRHAGKSPAELRQVDIAEQDALSRWAVSYLQANPGAELASMLGAALERRYSASPNERFFTGGGLHTFGNFRREDNGRNPTLRESLRESINLPFVRLMRDLVRYSTYQNSAELLKDDKDPRRQKYLQRFADQEGRTFLLRFWRKYQGQPQQQRLETFISGLRQTSVRLGAVHRYLLPQADEETFAAFLRAQLPQEKLTDQRIARLYKEYGPGAYSLPDQGYIARVHPLELWLLKYLIDNPQATFSDAVAASVDERQEVYGWLLRTRHKSARDSRIRIMLEVEAFSDIHRRWKNLGYPFQHLVPSLATALGSSGDRPAALAELMGIIQNDGIRQPVLRIDELHFAADTPYETRVERNTHGAKRVMPSEVAAALRNALSQVVEGGTARRLQGTFHLQDGRDLTLGGKT
;
A
#
# COMPACT_ATOMS: atom_id res chain seq x y z
N LEU A 1 -10.34 -2.17 -20.35
CA LEU A 1 -11.69 -1.67 -20.63
C LEU A 1 -12.02 -1.77 -22.12
N HIS A 2 -11.19 -1.24 -23.02
CA HIS A 2 -11.41 -1.36 -24.46
C HIS A 2 -11.66 -2.83 -24.89
N GLN A 3 -10.74 -3.74 -24.62
CA GLN A 3 -10.87 -5.17 -24.96
C GLN A 3 -12.14 -5.85 -24.40
N ARG A 4 -12.63 -5.37 -23.24
CA ARG A 4 -13.84 -5.91 -22.60
C ARG A 4 -15.14 -5.44 -23.26
N HIS A 5 -15.15 -4.25 -23.82
CA HIS A 5 -16.35 -3.56 -24.25
C HIS A 5 -16.38 -3.20 -25.74
N ALA A 6 -15.23 -3.25 -26.42
CA ALA A 6 -15.18 -3.07 -27.88
C ALA A 6 -16.03 -4.13 -28.59
N GLY A 7 -16.76 -3.71 -29.60
CA GLY A 7 -17.66 -4.59 -30.35
C GLY A 7 -19.06 -4.79 -29.75
N LYS A 8 -19.31 -4.31 -28.53
CA LYS A 8 -20.67 -4.28 -27.98
C LYS A 8 -21.49 -3.14 -28.58
N SER A 9 -22.74 -3.43 -28.84
CA SER A 9 -23.71 -2.42 -29.28
C SER A 9 -23.95 -1.36 -28.20
N PRO A 10 -24.40 -0.15 -28.56
CA PRO A 10 -24.78 0.87 -27.57
C PRO A 10 -25.89 0.42 -26.63
N ALA A 11 -26.76 -0.51 -27.04
CA ALA A 11 -27.80 -1.09 -26.18
C ALA A 11 -27.22 -2.02 -25.11
N GLU A 12 -26.28 -2.88 -25.48
CA GLU A 12 -25.58 -3.77 -24.53
C GLU A 12 -24.72 -2.99 -23.54
N LEU A 13 -24.08 -1.91 -24.03
CA LEU A 13 -23.27 -1.03 -23.17
C LEU A 13 -24.11 -0.30 -22.10
N ARG A 14 -25.39 0.04 -22.39
CA ARG A 14 -26.28 0.64 -21.41
C ARG A 14 -26.68 -0.32 -20.27
N GLN A 15 -26.63 -1.62 -20.51
CA GLN A 15 -26.99 -2.65 -19.53
C GLN A 15 -25.83 -3.05 -18.63
N VAL A 16 -24.61 -2.50 -18.85
CA VAL A 16 -23.46 -2.83 -18.01
C VAL A 16 -23.65 -2.21 -16.61
N ASP A 17 -23.80 -3.04 -15.59
CA ASP A 17 -23.84 -2.57 -14.19
C ASP A 17 -22.43 -2.09 -13.79
N ILE A 18 -22.31 -0.81 -13.47
CA ILE A 18 -21.06 -0.17 -13.10
C ILE A 18 -21.24 0.53 -11.76
N ALA A 19 -20.40 0.19 -10.79
CA ALA A 19 -20.43 0.84 -9.48
C ALA A 19 -20.24 2.36 -9.63
N GLU A 20 -20.97 3.12 -8.81
CA GLU A 20 -20.93 4.59 -8.82
C GLU A 20 -19.52 5.15 -8.64
N GLN A 21 -18.68 4.47 -7.87
CA GLN A 21 -17.31 4.88 -7.58
C GLN A 21 -16.31 4.47 -8.67
N ASP A 22 -16.70 3.64 -9.65
CA ASP A 22 -15.83 3.22 -10.76
C ASP A 22 -15.91 4.24 -11.94
N ALA A 23 -15.26 5.37 -11.75
CA ALA A 23 -15.23 6.45 -12.73
C ALA A 23 -14.56 6.05 -14.07
N LEU A 24 -13.60 5.10 -14.04
CA LEU A 24 -12.92 4.64 -15.25
C LEU A 24 -13.84 3.81 -16.13
N SER A 25 -14.56 2.83 -15.55
CA SER A 25 -15.51 2.02 -16.33
C SER A 25 -16.66 2.87 -16.86
N ARG A 26 -17.20 3.80 -16.07
CA ARG A 26 -18.25 4.72 -16.53
C ARG A 26 -17.80 5.54 -17.71
N TRP A 27 -16.61 6.16 -17.61
CA TRP A 27 -16.03 6.93 -18.70
C TRP A 27 -15.83 6.06 -19.96
N ALA A 28 -15.25 4.87 -19.82
CA ALA A 28 -14.96 3.98 -20.94
C ALA A 28 -16.21 3.52 -21.67
N VAL A 29 -17.25 3.15 -20.91
CA VAL A 29 -18.53 2.72 -21.48
C VAL A 29 -19.21 3.91 -22.16
N SER A 30 -19.25 5.09 -21.55
CA SER A 30 -19.81 6.29 -22.16
C SER A 30 -19.08 6.68 -23.45
N TYR A 31 -17.74 6.58 -23.48
CA TYR A 31 -16.94 6.85 -24.66
C TYR A 31 -17.29 5.89 -25.81
N LEU A 32 -17.36 4.59 -25.54
CA LEU A 32 -17.67 3.57 -26.54
C LEU A 32 -19.14 3.63 -27.02
N GLN A 33 -20.06 4.09 -26.17
CA GLN A 33 -21.45 4.36 -26.58
C GLN A 33 -21.51 5.51 -27.57
N ALA A 34 -20.75 6.57 -27.34
CA ALA A 34 -20.68 7.74 -28.21
C ALA A 34 -19.86 7.48 -29.49
N ASN A 35 -18.93 6.52 -29.44
CA ASN A 35 -18.01 6.20 -30.54
C ASN A 35 -18.03 4.69 -30.83
N PRO A 36 -19.10 4.13 -31.37
CA PRO A 36 -19.17 2.70 -31.69
C PRO A 36 -18.06 2.32 -32.69
N GLY A 37 -17.36 1.22 -32.39
CA GLY A 37 -16.26 0.76 -33.22
C GLY A 37 -14.93 1.52 -33.04
N ALA A 38 -14.83 2.42 -32.07
CA ALA A 38 -13.58 3.15 -31.83
C ALA A 38 -12.41 2.19 -31.56
N GLU A 39 -11.31 2.42 -32.26
CA GLU A 39 -10.06 1.69 -32.07
C GLU A 39 -9.39 2.04 -30.74
N LEU A 40 -8.48 1.17 -30.29
CA LEU A 40 -7.73 1.36 -29.04
C LEU A 40 -6.96 2.68 -29.04
N ALA A 41 -6.30 3.03 -30.14
CA ALA A 41 -5.52 4.26 -30.27
C ALA A 41 -6.38 5.51 -30.03
N SER A 42 -7.58 5.57 -30.63
CA SER A 42 -8.53 6.67 -30.45
C SER A 42 -9.01 6.79 -29.01
N MET A 43 -9.33 5.67 -28.38
CA MET A 43 -9.73 5.65 -26.97
C MET A 43 -8.61 6.07 -26.03
N LEU A 44 -7.36 5.68 -26.30
CA LEU A 44 -6.18 6.10 -25.53
C LEU A 44 -5.94 7.60 -25.66
N GLY A 45 -6.08 8.15 -26.89
CA GLY A 45 -6.02 9.59 -27.13
C GLY A 45 -7.05 10.34 -26.29
N ALA A 46 -8.32 9.91 -26.34
CA ALA A 46 -9.39 10.49 -25.54
C ALA A 46 -9.17 10.32 -24.02
N ALA A 47 -8.57 9.22 -23.58
CA ALA A 47 -8.22 9.02 -22.18
C ALA A 47 -7.20 10.04 -21.67
N LEU A 48 -6.23 10.44 -22.49
CA LEU A 48 -5.25 11.47 -22.15
C LEU A 48 -5.87 12.88 -22.05
N GLU A 49 -7.02 13.11 -22.67
CA GLU A 49 -7.77 14.38 -22.59
C GLU A 49 -8.72 14.44 -21.38
N ARG A 50 -8.79 13.39 -20.55
CA ARG A 50 -9.54 13.43 -19.29
C ARG A 50 -8.95 14.48 -18.36
N ARG A 51 -9.84 15.26 -17.75
CA ARG A 51 -9.45 16.32 -16.82
C ARG A 51 -9.54 15.89 -15.37
N TYR A 52 -8.57 16.32 -14.59
CA TYR A 52 -8.51 16.09 -13.16
C TYR A 52 -8.11 17.36 -12.41
N SER A 53 -8.80 17.62 -11.31
CA SER A 53 -8.47 18.77 -10.47
C SER A 53 -7.03 18.65 -9.93
N ALA A 54 -6.32 19.75 -9.93
CA ALA A 54 -5.00 19.89 -9.31
C ALA A 54 -5.08 20.48 -7.88
N SER A 55 -6.29 20.62 -7.31
CA SER A 55 -6.49 21.16 -5.96
C SER A 55 -5.90 20.27 -4.86
N PRO A 56 -5.10 20.83 -3.92
CA PRO A 56 -4.56 20.08 -2.77
C PRO A 56 -5.55 19.96 -1.59
N ASN A 57 -6.76 20.51 -1.72
CA ASN A 57 -7.73 20.57 -0.61
C ASN A 57 -8.37 19.22 -0.27
N GLU A 58 -8.12 18.20 -1.06
CA GLU A 58 -8.64 16.85 -0.83
C GLU A 58 -7.70 16.05 0.06
N ARG A 59 -8.29 15.34 1.03
CA ARG A 59 -7.59 14.34 1.84
C ARG A 59 -7.86 12.94 1.26
N PHE A 60 -6.79 12.20 1.03
CA PHE A 60 -6.86 10.85 0.48
C PHE A 60 -6.72 9.83 1.60
N PHE A 61 -7.73 9.02 1.77
CA PHE A 61 -7.67 7.89 2.69
C PHE A 61 -7.12 6.67 1.95
N THR A 62 -6.07 6.08 2.50
CA THR A 62 -5.42 4.86 2.00
C THR A 62 -5.22 3.88 3.13
N GLY A 63 -4.82 2.65 2.85
CA GLY A 63 -4.48 1.66 3.87
C GLY A 63 -3.45 2.11 4.91
N GLY A 64 -2.61 3.09 4.56
CA GLY A 64 -1.64 3.72 5.45
C GLY A 64 -2.18 4.91 6.27
N GLY A 65 -3.46 5.25 6.14
CA GLY A 65 -4.10 6.37 6.84
C GLY A 65 -4.53 7.51 5.93
N LEU A 66 -4.68 8.69 6.52
CA LEU A 66 -5.09 9.92 5.83
C LEU A 66 -3.87 10.67 5.32
N HIS A 67 -3.78 10.84 4.00
CA HIS A 67 -2.69 11.50 3.32
C HIS A 67 -3.14 12.77 2.61
N THR A 68 -2.25 13.75 2.54
CA THR A 68 -2.38 14.94 1.70
C THR A 68 -1.26 14.95 0.67
N PHE A 69 -1.57 15.38 -0.54
CA PHE A 69 -0.59 15.53 -1.61
C PHE A 69 -0.60 16.96 -2.12
N GLY A 70 0.52 17.40 -2.68
CA GLY A 70 0.67 18.73 -3.26
C GLY A 70 1.29 18.71 -4.64
N ASN A 71 1.11 19.80 -5.39
CA ASN A 71 1.86 20.05 -6.60
C ASN A 71 3.19 20.72 -6.25
N PHE A 72 4.18 20.56 -7.12
CA PHE A 72 5.46 21.23 -6.96
C PHE A 72 5.30 22.76 -7.04
N ARG A 73 4.46 23.23 -7.98
CA ARG A 73 4.14 24.66 -8.14
C ARG A 73 2.79 24.98 -7.54
N ARG A 74 2.71 26.00 -6.72
CA ARG A 74 1.45 26.44 -6.08
C ARG A 74 0.44 27.02 -7.07
N GLU A 75 0.91 27.62 -8.17
CA GLU A 75 0.09 28.15 -9.26
C GLU A 75 -0.77 27.10 -9.95
N ASP A 76 -0.37 25.83 -9.90
CA ASP A 76 -1.13 24.72 -10.46
C ASP A 76 -2.37 24.35 -9.63
N ASN A 77 -2.44 24.76 -8.35
CA ASN A 77 -3.45 24.28 -7.40
C ASN A 77 -4.90 24.61 -7.79
N GLY A 78 -5.13 25.66 -8.56
CA GLY A 78 -6.46 26.06 -9.03
C GLY A 78 -6.86 25.47 -10.40
N ARG A 79 -5.98 24.69 -11.02
CA ARG A 79 -6.16 24.18 -12.39
C ARG A 79 -6.99 22.90 -12.42
N ASN A 80 -7.57 22.64 -13.60
CA ASN A 80 -8.21 21.38 -13.96
C ASN A 80 -7.66 20.86 -15.31
N PRO A 81 -6.34 20.52 -15.35
CA PRO A 81 -5.65 20.15 -16.57
C PRO A 81 -6.11 18.78 -17.08
N THR A 82 -5.85 18.51 -18.37
CA THR A 82 -5.91 17.15 -18.91
C THR A 82 -4.74 16.30 -18.36
N LEU A 83 -4.82 14.98 -18.50
CA LEU A 83 -3.69 14.10 -18.16
C LEU A 83 -2.47 14.41 -19.03
N ARG A 84 -2.69 14.74 -20.31
CA ARG A 84 -1.65 15.15 -21.24
C ARG A 84 -0.93 16.41 -20.76
N GLU A 85 -1.67 17.46 -20.43
CA GLU A 85 -1.13 18.69 -19.85
C GLU A 85 -0.40 18.42 -18.54
N SER A 86 -0.98 17.57 -17.68
CA SER A 86 -0.39 17.22 -16.39
C SER A 86 0.95 16.47 -16.53
N LEU A 87 1.08 15.61 -17.54
CA LEU A 87 2.35 14.93 -17.83
C LEU A 87 3.37 15.94 -18.34
N ARG A 88 2.99 16.73 -19.33
CA ARG A 88 3.86 17.75 -19.96
C ARG A 88 4.42 18.74 -18.93
N GLU A 89 3.61 19.17 -17.99
CA GLU A 89 3.93 20.21 -17.03
C GLU A 89 4.29 19.69 -15.62
N SER A 90 4.33 18.37 -15.43
CA SER A 90 4.65 17.70 -14.15
C SER A 90 3.69 18.08 -13.00
N ILE A 91 2.38 18.18 -13.26
CA ILE A 91 1.37 18.46 -12.25
C ILE A 91 1.01 17.15 -11.53
N ASN A 92 1.23 17.07 -10.23
CA ASN A 92 1.18 15.84 -9.44
C ASN A 92 -0.24 15.32 -9.18
N LEU A 93 -1.13 16.19 -8.72
CA LEU A 93 -2.43 15.80 -8.16
C LEU A 93 -3.38 15.11 -9.16
N PRO A 94 -3.39 15.44 -10.46
CA PRO A 94 -4.10 14.66 -11.45
C PRO A 94 -3.70 13.18 -11.49
N PHE A 95 -2.40 12.86 -11.34
CA PHE A 95 -1.92 11.48 -11.33
C PHE A 95 -2.29 10.73 -10.04
N VAL A 96 -2.31 11.40 -8.90
CA VAL A 96 -2.81 10.83 -7.64
C VAL A 96 -4.30 10.45 -7.78
N ARG A 97 -5.09 11.31 -8.42
CA ARG A 97 -6.52 11.03 -8.69
C ARG A 97 -6.73 9.94 -9.72
N LEU A 98 -5.93 9.92 -10.77
CA LEU A 98 -5.94 8.81 -11.74
C LEU A 98 -5.59 7.48 -11.06
N MET A 99 -4.57 7.47 -10.20
CA MET A 99 -4.20 6.26 -9.44
C MET A 99 -5.34 5.80 -8.54
N ARG A 100 -6.03 6.72 -7.87
CA ARG A 100 -7.24 6.40 -7.10
C ARG A 100 -8.34 5.78 -7.97
N ASP A 101 -8.54 6.31 -9.18
CA ASP A 101 -9.52 5.75 -10.11
C ASP A 101 -9.11 4.34 -10.58
N LEU A 102 -7.81 4.07 -10.80
CA LEU A 102 -7.28 2.74 -11.11
C LEU A 102 -7.51 1.75 -9.94
N VAL A 103 -7.23 2.17 -8.72
CA VAL A 103 -7.47 1.38 -7.52
C VAL A 103 -8.96 1.07 -7.37
N ARG A 104 -9.83 2.05 -7.53
CA ARG A 104 -11.29 1.87 -7.50
C ARG A 104 -11.76 0.90 -8.59
N TYR A 105 -11.30 1.09 -9.83
CA TYR A 105 -11.57 0.17 -10.92
C TYR A 105 -11.20 -1.28 -10.53
N SER A 106 -9.99 -1.52 -10.04
CA SER A 106 -9.57 -2.86 -9.63
C SER A 106 -10.41 -3.42 -8.48
N THR A 107 -10.70 -2.60 -7.48
CA THR A 107 -11.55 -2.97 -6.33
C THR A 107 -12.94 -3.42 -6.78
N TYR A 108 -13.61 -2.59 -7.61
CA TYR A 108 -15.00 -2.87 -7.99
C TYR A 108 -15.15 -3.94 -9.06
N GLN A 109 -14.12 -4.24 -9.85
CA GLN A 109 -14.15 -5.39 -10.74
C GLN A 109 -14.18 -6.75 -10.02
N ASN A 110 -13.58 -6.81 -8.82
CA ASN A 110 -13.40 -8.06 -8.10
C ASN A 110 -14.31 -8.21 -6.88
N SER A 111 -14.86 -7.13 -6.36
CA SER A 111 -15.47 -7.15 -5.02
C SER A 111 -16.66 -6.18 -4.84
N ALA A 112 -17.32 -5.78 -5.94
CA ALA A 112 -18.45 -4.86 -5.87
C ALA A 112 -19.59 -5.39 -4.96
N GLU A 113 -19.91 -6.67 -5.08
CA GLU A 113 -20.96 -7.33 -4.29
C GLU A 113 -20.63 -7.41 -2.81
N LEU A 114 -19.36 -7.66 -2.47
CA LEU A 114 -18.89 -7.72 -1.09
C LEU A 114 -19.18 -6.45 -0.29
N LEU A 115 -19.15 -5.29 -0.94
CA LEU A 115 -19.43 -4.00 -0.31
C LEU A 115 -20.94 -3.66 -0.30
N LYS A 116 -21.71 -4.24 -1.22
CA LYS A 116 -23.16 -4.04 -1.31
C LYS A 116 -23.92 -4.90 -0.28
N ASP A 117 -23.58 -6.18 -0.17
CA ASP A 117 -24.25 -7.14 0.72
C ASP A 117 -23.58 -7.23 2.09
N ASP A 118 -24.28 -6.78 3.14
CA ASP A 118 -23.82 -6.83 4.52
C ASP A 118 -23.72 -8.25 5.09
N LYS A 119 -24.40 -9.21 4.50
CA LYS A 119 -24.46 -10.61 4.95
C LYS A 119 -23.48 -11.50 4.20
N ASP A 120 -22.71 -10.96 3.24
CA ASP A 120 -21.73 -11.74 2.49
C ASP A 120 -20.70 -12.39 3.44
N PRO A 121 -20.61 -13.73 3.46
CA PRO A 121 -19.72 -14.44 4.38
C PRO A 121 -18.24 -14.10 4.19
N ARG A 122 -17.85 -13.61 2.99
CA ARG A 122 -16.49 -13.15 2.73
C ARG A 122 -16.09 -11.96 3.59
N ARG A 123 -17.07 -11.14 4.05
CA ARG A 123 -16.82 -9.97 4.91
C ARG A 123 -16.13 -10.36 6.22
N GLN A 124 -16.56 -11.48 6.82
CA GLN A 124 -15.91 -11.99 8.04
C GLN A 124 -14.43 -12.32 7.81
N LYS A 125 -14.11 -13.00 6.69
CA LYS A 125 -12.72 -13.32 6.33
C LYS A 125 -11.87 -12.05 6.14
N TYR A 126 -12.42 -11.01 5.51
CA TYR A 126 -11.71 -9.73 5.38
C TYR A 126 -11.44 -9.06 6.70
N LEU A 127 -12.40 -9.07 7.63
CA LEU A 127 -12.22 -8.51 8.97
C LEU A 127 -11.21 -9.30 9.80
N GLN A 128 -11.21 -10.63 9.70
CA GLN A 128 -10.18 -11.48 10.33
C GLN A 128 -8.78 -11.21 9.77
N ARG A 129 -8.66 -11.08 8.44
CA ARG A 129 -7.38 -10.71 7.79
C ARG A 129 -6.92 -9.33 8.21
N PHE A 130 -7.83 -8.38 8.33
CA PHE A 130 -7.52 -7.03 8.84
C PHE A 130 -7.00 -7.13 10.29
N ALA A 131 -7.67 -7.84 11.16
CA ALA A 131 -7.26 -8.04 12.55
C ALA A 131 -5.86 -8.65 12.64
N ASP A 132 -5.57 -9.67 11.83
CA ASP A 132 -4.25 -10.30 11.76
C ASP A 132 -3.17 -9.31 11.29
N GLN A 133 -3.39 -8.61 10.19
CA GLN A 133 -2.42 -7.68 9.60
C GLN A 133 -2.15 -6.49 10.52
N GLU A 134 -3.19 -5.87 11.06
CA GLU A 134 -3.09 -4.74 11.98
C GLU A 134 -2.42 -5.16 13.28
N GLY A 135 -2.82 -6.30 13.83
CA GLY A 135 -2.21 -6.87 15.04
C GLY A 135 -0.72 -7.13 14.88
N ARG A 136 -0.28 -7.70 13.75
CA ARG A 136 1.15 -7.89 13.44
C ARG A 136 1.91 -6.57 13.35
N THR A 137 1.29 -5.54 12.79
CA THR A 137 1.89 -4.20 12.70
C THR A 137 2.15 -3.60 14.08
N PHE A 138 1.17 -3.72 14.99
CA PHE A 138 1.34 -3.30 16.38
C PHE A 138 2.36 -4.13 17.13
N LEU A 139 2.33 -5.45 16.97
CA LEU A 139 3.33 -6.33 17.59
C LEU A 139 4.75 -5.98 17.16
N LEU A 140 4.98 -5.70 15.87
CA LEU A 140 6.29 -5.28 15.37
C LEU A 140 6.75 -3.95 15.98
N ARG A 141 5.83 -3.00 16.15
CA ARG A 141 6.11 -1.72 16.82
C ARG A 141 6.54 -1.95 18.26
N PHE A 142 5.79 -2.75 19.01
CA PHE A 142 6.11 -3.04 20.42
C PHE A 142 7.35 -3.91 20.57
N TRP A 143 7.53 -4.89 19.68
CA TRP A 143 8.77 -5.66 19.64
C TRP A 143 10.00 -4.77 19.52
N ARG A 144 10.02 -3.85 18.57
CA ARG A 144 11.11 -2.89 18.38
C ARG A 144 11.34 -1.99 19.59
N LYS A 145 10.29 -1.66 20.34
CA LYS A 145 10.37 -0.87 21.56
C LYS A 145 11.14 -1.62 22.67
N TYR A 146 10.98 -2.94 22.76
CA TYR A 146 11.51 -3.77 23.84
C TYR A 146 12.69 -4.65 23.43
N GLN A 147 13.03 -4.70 22.17
CA GLN A 147 14.12 -5.52 21.63
C GLN A 147 15.46 -5.14 22.28
N GLY A 148 16.24 -6.16 22.71
CA GLY A 148 17.56 -5.97 23.32
C GLY A 148 17.54 -5.52 24.77
N GLN A 149 16.37 -5.26 25.38
CA GLN A 149 16.28 -4.86 26.78
C GLN A 149 16.15 -6.11 27.68
N PRO A 150 16.86 -6.16 28.86
CA PRO A 150 16.60 -7.13 29.91
C PRO A 150 15.15 -7.03 30.43
N GLN A 151 14.64 -8.11 31.02
CA GLN A 151 13.26 -8.17 31.50
C GLN A 151 12.89 -7.00 32.43
N GLN A 152 13.74 -6.68 33.39
CA GLN A 152 13.51 -5.60 34.33
C GLN A 152 13.39 -4.25 33.60
N GLN A 153 14.27 -3.97 32.65
CA GLN A 153 14.24 -2.73 31.86
C GLN A 153 12.99 -2.62 30.99
N ARG A 154 12.50 -3.74 30.44
CA ARG A 154 11.22 -3.78 29.68
C ARG A 154 10.05 -3.34 30.55
N LEU A 155 9.98 -3.87 31.80
CA LEU A 155 8.94 -3.50 32.76
C LEU A 155 9.03 -2.03 33.17
N GLU A 156 10.23 -1.54 33.46
CA GLU A 156 10.46 -0.14 33.79
C GLU A 156 10.08 0.78 32.63
N THR A 157 10.49 0.46 31.39
CA THR A 157 10.12 1.17 30.18
C THR A 157 8.61 1.22 29.97
N PHE A 158 7.91 0.13 30.27
CA PHE A 158 6.46 0.06 30.15
C PHE A 158 5.77 0.90 31.24
N ILE A 159 6.15 0.70 32.51
CA ILE A 159 5.55 1.38 33.65
C ILE A 159 5.76 2.88 33.60
N SER A 160 6.95 3.35 33.19
CA SER A 160 7.25 4.78 33.03
C SER A 160 6.38 5.46 31.98
N GLY A 161 5.90 4.72 30.99
CA GLY A 161 4.97 5.20 29.96
C GLY A 161 3.51 5.27 30.43
N LEU A 162 3.18 4.71 31.59
CA LEU A 162 1.83 4.73 32.14
C LEU A 162 1.57 5.97 32.99
N ARG A 163 0.35 6.48 32.93
CA ARG A 163 -0.13 7.32 34.02
C ARG A 163 -0.31 6.44 35.26
N GLN A 164 0.56 6.59 36.23
CA GLN A 164 0.60 5.77 37.43
C GLN A 164 -0.63 6.04 38.33
N THR A 165 -1.49 5.05 38.45
CA THR A 165 -2.62 5.02 39.38
C THR A 165 -2.74 3.61 39.92
N SER A 166 -3.24 3.46 41.16
CA SER A 166 -3.39 2.15 41.83
C SER A 166 -4.19 1.14 41.00
N VAL A 167 -5.22 1.61 40.27
CA VAL A 167 -6.04 0.79 39.35
C VAL A 167 -5.22 0.28 38.17
N ARG A 168 -4.52 1.15 37.46
CA ARG A 168 -3.75 0.75 36.26
C ARG A 168 -2.57 -0.14 36.59
N LEU A 169 -1.82 0.26 37.59
CA LEU A 169 -0.66 -0.51 38.07
C LEU A 169 -1.11 -1.86 38.63
N GLY A 170 -2.23 -1.88 39.35
CA GLY A 170 -2.83 -3.12 39.87
C GLY A 170 -3.25 -4.08 38.76
N ALA A 171 -3.98 -3.61 37.77
CA ALA A 171 -4.39 -4.41 36.62
C ALA A 171 -3.18 -4.94 35.83
N VAL A 172 -2.19 -4.08 35.54
CA VAL A 172 -0.95 -4.46 34.84
C VAL A 172 -0.16 -5.51 35.60
N HIS A 173 0.10 -5.30 36.90
CA HIS A 173 0.87 -6.22 37.70
C HIS A 173 0.22 -7.61 37.78
N ARG A 174 -1.10 -7.65 38.02
CA ARG A 174 -1.86 -8.90 38.10
C ARG A 174 -1.93 -9.66 36.78
N TYR A 175 -1.91 -8.93 35.66
CA TYR A 175 -1.86 -9.54 34.34
C TYR A 175 -0.47 -10.10 34.02
N LEU A 176 0.59 -9.32 34.27
CA LEU A 176 1.97 -9.71 33.92
C LEU A 176 2.51 -10.79 34.86
N LEU A 177 2.17 -10.71 36.13
CA LEU A 177 2.66 -11.59 37.19
C LEU A 177 1.47 -12.24 37.95
N PRO A 178 0.69 -13.12 37.31
CA PRO A 178 -0.53 -13.70 37.89
C PRO A 178 -0.29 -14.55 39.11
N GLN A 179 0.92 -15.08 39.28
CA GLN A 179 1.34 -15.94 40.38
C GLN A 179 1.89 -15.16 41.59
N ALA A 180 2.09 -13.84 41.47
CA ALA A 180 2.55 -13.03 42.59
C ALA A 180 1.50 -13.03 43.72
N ASP A 181 1.97 -13.19 44.95
CA ASP A 181 1.13 -13.10 46.13
C ASP A 181 0.73 -11.65 46.47
N GLU A 182 -0.18 -11.50 47.42
CA GLU A 182 -0.70 -10.20 47.81
C GLU A 182 0.36 -9.29 48.43
N GLU A 183 1.34 -9.88 49.12
CA GLU A 183 2.45 -9.14 49.75
C GLU A 183 3.36 -8.52 48.71
N THR A 184 3.78 -9.30 47.72
CA THR A 184 4.55 -8.81 46.54
C THR A 184 3.80 -7.74 45.76
N PHE A 185 2.50 -7.91 45.54
CA PHE A 185 1.65 -6.92 44.91
C PHE A 185 1.54 -5.62 45.72
N ALA A 186 1.40 -5.73 47.05
CA ALA A 186 1.35 -4.56 47.91
C ALA A 186 2.66 -3.79 47.92
N ALA A 187 3.80 -4.52 48.02
CA ALA A 187 5.14 -3.90 47.92
C ALA A 187 5.33 -3.15 46.61
N PHE A 188 4.94 -3.77 45.49
CA PHE A 188 4.98 -3.11 44.17
C PHE A 188 4.17 -1.83 44.13
N LEU A 189 2.90 -1.86 44.54
CA LEU A 189 2.02 -0.66 44.48
C LEU A 189 2.56 0.46 45.36
N ARG A 190 3.03 0.16 46.59
CA ARG A 190 3.61 1.17 47.47
C ARG A 190 4.90 1.77 46.94
N ALA A 191 5.75 0.95 46.31
CA ALA A 191 6.98 1.43 45.66
C ALA A 191 6.71 2.37 44.48
N GLN A 192 5.69 2.06 43.66
CA GLN A 192 5.34 2.87 42.50
C GLN A 192 4.52 4.15 42.84
N LEU A 193 3.83 4.14 43.97
CA LEU A 193 2.91 5.21 44.38
C LEU A 193 3.23 5.72 45.82
N PRO A 194 4.47 6.20 46.06
CA PRO A 194 4.89 6.57 47.42
C PRO A 194 4.09 7.77 47.99
N GLN A 195 3.44 8.55 47.13
CA GLN A 195 2.63 9.69 47.55
C GLN A 195 1.16 9.32 47.81
N GLU A 196 0.70 8.14 47.40
CA GLU A 196 -0.66 7.67 47.58
C GLU A 196 -0.78 6.87 48.88
N LYS A 197 -1.68 7.26 49.80
CA LYS A 197 -1.96 6.50 51.01
C LYS A 197 -2.80 5.25 50.71
N LEU A 198 -2.16 4.18 50.28
CA LEU A 198 -2.79 2.91 50.01
C LEU A 198 -3.04 2.11 51.29
N THR A 199 -4.29 1.95 51.67
CA THR A 199 -4.68 1.10 52.79
C THR A 199 -4.61 -0.38 52.38
N ASP A 200 -4.35 -1.30 53.36
CA ASP A 200 -4.33 -2.73 53.11
C ASP A 200 -5.66 -3.22 52.55
N GLN A 201 -6.77 -2.72 53.04
CA GLN A 201 -8.10 -3.03 52.49
C GLN A 201 -8.25 -2.65 51.00
N ARG A 202 -7.69 -1.51 50.59
CA ARG A 202 -7.71 -1.06 49.18
C ARG A 202 -6.82 -1.96 48.31
N ILE A 203 -5.66 -2.35 48.80
CA ILE A 203 -4.72 -3.25 48.14
C ILE A 203 -5.36 -4.64 47.95
N ALA A 204 -5.89 -5.24 49.04
CA ALA A 204 -6.58 -6.51 48.97
C ALA A 204 -7.76 -6.54 47.99
N ARG A 205 -8.52 -5.45 47.94
CA ARG A 205 -9.59 -5.28 46.96
C ARG A 205 -9.06 -5.28 45.54
N LEU A 206 -8.01 -4.50 45.21
CA LEU A 206 -7.42 -4.44 43.87
C LEU A 206 -6.80 -5.78 43.47
N TYR A 207 -6.12 -6.46 44.41
CA TYR A 207 -5.55 -7.77 44.20
C TYR A 207 -6.59 -8.80 43.76
N LYS A 208 -7.76 -8.80 44.41
CA LYS A 208 -8.88 -9.69 44.07
C LYS A 208 -9.58 -9.27 42.77
N GLU A 209 -9.82 -7.97 42.59
CA GLU A 209 -10.58 -7.41 41.46
C GLU A 209 -9.89 -7.68 40.11
N TYR A 210 -8.53 -7.57 40.08
CA TYR A 210 -7.73 -7.78 38.86
C TYR A 210 -7.07 -9.16 38.83
N GLY A 211 -7.62 -10.14 39.54
CA GLY A 211 -7.11 -11.51 39.54
C GLY A 211 -7.08 -12.16 38.16
N PRO A 212 -6.34 -13.25 38.00
CA PRO A 212 -6.23 -13.98 36.74
C PRO A 212 -7.61 -14.37 36.17
N GLY A 213 -7.83 -14.10 34.90
CA GLY A 213 -9.09 -14.44 34.21
C GLY A 213 -10.28 -13.51 34.50
N ALA A 214 -10.12 -12.49 35.36
CA ALA A 214 -11.20 -11.55 35.67
C ALA A 214 -11.62 -10.70 34.46
N TYR A 215 -10.72 -10.41 33.56
CA TYR A 215 -10.93 -9.55 32.40
C TYR A 215 -10.32 -10.15 31.15
N SER A 216 -10.95 -9.92 29.99
CA SER A 216 -10.40 -10.22 28.67
C SER A 216 -9.18 -9.36 28.36
N LEU A 217 -8.35 -9.78 27.40
CA LEU A 217 -7.17 -9.00 26.98
C LEU A 217 -7.55 -7.57 26.51
N PRO A 218 -8.61 -7.35 25.70
CA PRO A 218 -9.08 -6.01 25.37
C PRO A 218 -9.48 -5.17 26.59
N ASP A 219 -10.14 -5.79 27.58
CA ASP A 219 -10.57 -5.08 28.80
C ASP A 219 -9.37 -4.70 29.66
N GLN A 220 -8.39 -5.59 29.81
CA GLN A 220 -7.13 -5.31 30.49
C GLN A 220 -6.41 -4.09 29.86
N GLY A 221 -6.30 -4.07 28.54
CA GLY A 221 -5.74 -2.92 27.82
C GLY A 221 -6.53 -1.64 28.04
N TYR A 222 -7.87 -1.72 28.07
CA TYR A 222 -8.75 -0.59 28.33
C TYR A 222 -8.57 -0.04 29.76
N ILE A 223 -8.50 -0.90 30.76
CA ILE A 223 -8.28 -0.53 32.17
C ILE A 223 -6.91 0.12 32.35
N ALA A 224 -5.88 -0.51 31.80
CA ALA A 224 -4.50 -0.01 31.88
C ALA A 224 -4.25 1.24 30.99
N ARG A 225 -5.14 1.51 30.05
CA ARG A 225 -5.00 2.57 29.00
C ARG A 225 -3.77 2.36 28.12
N VAL A 226 -3.54 1.11 27.76
CA VAL A 226 -2.47 0.69 26.85
C VAL A 226 -3.05 -0.16 25.72
N HIS A 227 -2.27 -0.34 24.67
CA HIS A 227 -2.69 -1.27 23.62
C HIS A 227 -2.67 -2.71 24.14
N PRO A 228 -3.75 -3.50 24.00
CA PRO A 228 -3.81 -4.85 24.57
C PRO A 228 -2.67 -5.75 24.10
N LEU A 229 -2.28 -5.71 22.83
CA LEU A 229 -1.17 -6.52 22.31
C LEU A 229 0.21 -6.10 22.87
N GLU A 230 0.37 -4.86 23.36
CA GLU A 230 1.59 -4.46 24.07
C GLU A 230 1.70 -5.17 25.41
N LEU A 231 0.58 -5.17 26.16
CA LEU A 231 0.49 -5.84 27.44
C LEU A 231 0.70 -7.35 27.28
N TRP A 232 0.07 -7.96 26.28
CA TRP A 232 0.25 -9.38 25.96
C TRP A 232 1.71 -9.70 25.59
N LEU A 233 2.34 -8.89 24.73
CA LEU A 233 3.72 -9.13 24.32
C LEU A 233 4.68 -9.10 25.50
N LEU A 234 4.51 -8.18 26.45
CA LEU A 234 5.34 -8.13 27.65
C LEU A 234 5.19 -9.39 28.48
N LYS A 235 3.96 -9.85 28.72
CA LYS A 235 3.73 -11.11 29.43
C LYS A 235 4.38 -12.28 28.68
N TYR A 236 4.18 -12.37 27.38
CA TYR A 236 4.79 -13.41 26.55
C TYR A 236 6.32 -13.42 26.65
N LEU A 237 6.95 -12.24 26.66
CA LEU A 237 8.42 -12.11 26.80
C LEU A 237 8.93 -12.36 28.23
N ILE A 238 8.07 -12.22 29.25
CA ILE A 238 8.38 -12.65 30.63
C ILE A 238 8.40 -14.18 30.70
N ASP A 239 7.38 -14.82 30.13
CA ASP A 239 7.22 -16.26 30.12
C ASP A 239 8.22 -16.96 29.16
N ASN A 240 8.64 -16.26 28.09
CA ASN A 240 9.53 -16.78 27.05
C ASN A 240 10.69 -15.79 26.74
N PRO A 241 11.71 -15.71 27.63
CA PRO A 241 12.77 -14.67 27.50
C PRO A 241 13.61 -14.75 26.22
N GLN A 242 13.70 -15.94 25.61
CA GLN A 242 14.50 -16.20 24.40
C GLN A 242 13.66 -16.20 23.09
N ALA A 243 12.37 -15.89 23.19
CA ALA A 243 11.49 -15.88 22.02
C ALA A 243 11.97 -14.89 20.95
N THR A 244 11.81 -15.27 19.70
CA THR A 244 12.00 -14.40 18.53
C THR A 244 10.70 -13.65 18.18
N PHE A 245 10.80 -12.65 17.31
CA PHE A 245 9.62 -11.98 16.80
C PHE A 245 8.67 -12.95 16.06
N SER A 246 9.22 -13.92 15.35
CA SER A 246 8.44 -14.96 14.67
C SER A 246 7.62 -15.79 15.64
N ASP A 247 8.21 -16.15 16.79
CA ASP A 247 7.53 -16.91 17.83
C ASP A 247 6.38 -16.10 18.45
N ALA A 248 6.61 -14.83 18.74
CA ALA A 248 5.57 -13.92 19.24
C ALA A 248 4.42 -13.75 18.23
N VAL A 249 4.72 -13.64 16.92
CA VAL A 249 3.70 -13.59 15.88
C VAL A 249 2.91 -14.89 15.81
N ALA A 250 3.58 -16.03 15.89
CA ALA A 250 2.92 -17.34 15.86
C ALA A 250 2.01 -17.56 17.09
N ALA A 251 2.50 -17.18 18.28
CA ALA A 251 1.78 -17.35 19.55
C ALA A 251 0.59 -16.40 19.72
N SER A 252 0.54 -15.26 18.99
CA SER A 252 -0.46 -14.21 19.19
C SER A 252 -1.66 -14.31 18.24
N VAL A 253 -1.91 -15.44 17.59
CA VAL A 253 -2.97 -15.56 16.57
C VAL A 253 -4.35 -15.25 17.16
N ASP A 254 -4.67 -15.89 18.27
CA ASP A 254 -5.97 -15.76 18.93
C ASP A 254 -6.13 -14.38 19.58
N GLU A 255 -5.09 -13.87 20.20
CA GLU A 255 -5.11 -12.55 20.84
C GLU A 255 -5.28 -11.42 19.82
N ARG A 256 -4.67 -11.54 18.64
CA ARG A 256 -4.92 -10.57 17.54
C ARG A 256 -6.40 -10.58 17.13
N GLN A 257 -7.02 -11.76 17.05
CA GLN A 257 -8.44 -11.85 16.73
C GLN A 257 -9.32 -11.33 17.89
N GLU A 258 -8.96 -11.63 19.14
CA GLU A 258 -9.66 -11.18 20.32
C GLU A 258 -9.69 -9.65 20.45
N VAL A 259 -8.53 -9.02 20.30
CA VAL A 259 -8.35 -7.55 20.38
C VAL A 259 -9.22 -6.82 19.35
N TYR A 260 -9.38 -7.38 18.15
CA TYR A 260 -10.22 -6.82 17.10
C TYR A 260 -11.62 -7.45 17.02
N GLY A 261 -11.99 -8.35 17.93
CA GLY A 261 -13.26 -9.06 17.95
C GLY A 261 -14.49 -8.15 18.00
N TRP A 262 -14.33 -6.93 18.50
CA TRP A 262 -15.38 -5.91 18.45
C TRP A 262 -15.82 -5.56 17.02
N LEU A 263 -14.92 -5.64 16.02
CA LEU A 263 -15.26 -5.42 14.60
C LEU A 263 -16.28 -6.43 14.08
N LEU A 264 -16.24 -7.66 14.56
CA LEU A 264 -17.17 -8.71 14.18
C LEU A 264 -18.55 -8.51 14.87
N ARG A 265 -18.54 -7.93 16.06
CA ARG A 265 -19.74 -7.75 16.91
C ARG A 265 -20.41 -6.39 16.73
N THR A 266 -19.69 -5.39 16.19
CA THR A 266 -20.22 -4.02 16.06
C THR A 266 -21.39 -3.97 15.08
N ARG A 267 -22.42 -3.21 15.43
CA ARG A 267 -23.56 -2.88 14.54
C ARG A 267 -23.23 -1.74 13.56
N HIS A 268 -22.13 -1.04 13.75
CA HIS A 268 -21.70 0.06 12.89
C HIS A 268 -21.13 -0.45 11.57
N LYS A 269 -21.97 -0.50 10.54
CA LYS A 269 -21.60 -0.90 9.17
C LYS A 269 -20.38 -0.13 8.66
N SER A 270 -20.36 1.19 8.84
CA SER A 270 -19.29 2.07 8.38
C SER A 270 -17.90 1.68 8.92
N ALA A 271 -17.84 1.22 10.17
CA ALA A 271 -16.59 0.77 10.77
C ALA A 271 -16.07 -0.51 10.10
N ARG A 272 -16.96 -1.47 9.82
CA ARG A 272 -16.62 -2.71 9.10
C ARG A 272 -16.24 -2.43 7.66
N ASP A 273 -17.05 -1.64 6.95
CA ASP A 273 -16.82 -1.28 5.55
C ASP A 273 -15.47 -0.58 5.35
N SER A 274 -15.09 0.29 6.28
CA SER A 274 -13.81 0.99 6.22
C SER A 274 -12.62 0.01 6.27
N ARG A 275 -12.68 -1.02 7.14
CA ARG A 275 -11.61 -2.04 7.27
C ARG A 275 -11.57 -2.98 6.09
N ILE A 276 -12.72 -3.38 5.58
CA ILE A 276 -12.82 -4.19 4.36
C ILE A 276 -12.23 -3.42 3.16
N ARG A 277 -12.54 -2.13 3.02
CA ARG A 277 -11.98 -1.29 1.95
C ARG A 277 -10.46 -1.19 2.01
N ILE A 278 -9.87 -1.07 3.21
CA ILE A 278 -8.40 -1.09 3.37
C ILE A 278 -7.80 -2.39 2.80
N MET A 279 -8.39 -3.53 3.12
CA MET A 279 -7.91 -4.82 2.61
C MET A 279 -8.09 -4.94 1.10
N LEU A 280 -9.23 -4.50 0.57
CA LEU A 280 -9.51 -4.48 -0.86
C LEU A 280 -8.56 -3.54 -1.63
N GLU A 281 -8.17 -2.43 -1.01
CA GLU A 281 -7.19 -1.50 -1.60
C GLU A 281 -5.82 -2.17 -1.77
N VAL A 282 -5.34 -2.88 -0.75
CA VAL A 282 -4.07 -3.64 -0.85
C VAL A 282 -4.14 -4.70 -1.95
N GLU A 283 -5.27 -5.41 -2.06
CA GLU A 283 -5.50 -6.39 -3.14
C GLU A 283 -5.55 -5.71 -4.51
N ALA A 284 -6.18 -4.54 -4.60
CA ALA A 284 -6.23 -3.75 -5.83
C ALA A 284 -4.83 -3.33 -6.31
N PHE A 285 -3.95 -2.89 -5.41
CA PHE A 285 -2.56 -2.59 -5.77
C PHE A 285 -1.80 -3.83 -6.25
N SER A 286 -2.04 -5.00 -5.65
CA SER A 286 -1.46 -6.26 -6.09
C SER A 286 -1.96 -6.66 -7.47
N ASP A 287 -3.25 -6.46 -7.78
CA ASP A 287 -3.82 -6.71 -9.10
C ASP A 287 -3.27 -5.73 -10.15
N ILE A 288 -3.18 -4.44 -9.82
CA ILE A 288 -2.57 -3.41 -10.68
C ILE A 288 -1.12 -3.79 -11.00
N HIS A 289 -0.33 -4.17 -9.98
CA HIS A 289 1.06 -4.58 -10.19
C HIS A 289 1.19 -5.78 -11.12
N ARG A 290 0.36 -6.81 -10.95
CA ARG A 290 0.32 -7.98 -11.84
C ARG A 290 -0.03 -7.58 -13.28
N ARG A 291 -1.03 -6.70 -13.48
CA ARG A 291 -1.40 -6.20 -14.82
C ARG A 291 -0.29 -5.39 -15.45
N TRP A 292 0.39 -4.54 -14.69
CA TRP A 292 1.53 -3.76 -15.18
C TRP A 292 2.72 -4.65 -15.53
N LYS A 293 2.99 -5.70 -14.74
CA LYS A 293 3.99 -6.71 -15.12
C LYS A 293 3.68 -7.37 -16.46
N ASN A 294 2.42 -7.67 -16.73
CA ASN A 294 2.00 -8.23 -18.01
C ASN A 294 2.21 -7.25 -19.18
N LEU A 295 2.21 -5.94 -18.92
CA LEU A 295 2.54 -4.89 -19.88
C LEU A 295 4.05 -4.59 -19.94
N GLY A 296 4.88 -5.37 -19.29
CA GLY A 296 6.33 -5.19 -19.30
C GLY A 296 6.89 -4.30 -18.19
N TYR A 297 6.07 -3.87 -17.21
CA TYR A 297 6.56 -3.12 -16.06
C TYR A 297 7.55 -4.00 -15.25
N PRO A 298 8.86 -3.66 -15.24
CA PRO A 298 9.88 -4.58 -14.77
C PRO A 298 10.17 -4.47 -13.26
N PHE A 299 9.49 -3.57 -12.55
CA PHE A 299 9.67 -3.37 -11.13
C PHE A 299 9.14 -4.55 -10.33
N GLN A 300 9.89 -4.97 -9.31
CA GLN A 300 9.55 -6.14 -8.51
C GLN A 300 8.43 -5.85 -7.51
N HIS A 301 8.36 -4.63 -7.01
CA HIS A 301 7.41 -4.20 -5.99
C HIS A 301 6.65 -2.96 -6.41
N LEU A 302 5.38 -2.89 -6.01
CA LEU A 302 4.56 -1.70 -6.08
C LEU A 302 4.13 -1.36 -4.65
N VAL A 303 4.47 -0.17 -4.18
CA VAL A 303 4.02 0.30 -2.86
C VAL A 303 2.51 0.47 -2.90
N PRO A 304 1.73 -0.17 -2.00
CA PRO A 304 0.26 -0.07 -1.99
C PRO A 304 -0.20 1.27 -1.44
N SER A 305 0.13 2.34 -2.14
CA SER A 305 -0.21 3.72 -1.81
C SER A 305 -0.44 4.55 -3.06
N LEU A 306 -1.33 5.52 -2.99
CA LEU A 306 -1.55 6.49 -4.07
C LEU A 306 -0.30 7.31 -4.41
N ALA A 307 0.66 7.41 -3.48
CA ALA A 307 1.98 8.01 -3.71
C ALA A 307 2.79 7.30 -4.80
N THR A 308 2.43 6.05 -5.13
CA THR A 308 3.03 5.32 -6.27
C THR A 308 2.88 6.07 -7.60
N ALA A 309 1.80 6.84 -7.76
CA ALA A 309 1.62 7.73 -8.91
C ALA A 309 2.72 8.81 -9.03
N LEU A 310 3.43 9.11 -7.94
CA LEU A 310 4.49 10.11 -7.86
C LEU A 310 5.88 9.50 -7.68
N GLY A 311 6.01 8.17 -7.84
CA GLY A 311 7.30 7.50 -7.81
C GLY A 311 7.74 6.99 -6.44
N SER A 312 6.82 6.75 -5.48
CA SER A 312 7.17 6.14 -4.18
C SER A 312 7.61 4.67 -4.27
N SER A 313 7.31 4.01 -5.39
CA SER A 313 7.78 2.65 -5.66
C SER A 313 9.16 2.73 -6.31
N GLY A 314 10.21 2.55 -5.50
CA GLY A 314 11.59 2.50 -5.98
C GLY A 314 11.96 1.12 -6.49
N ASP A 315 12.87 1.08 -7.46
CA ASP A 315 13.52 -0.13 -7.97
C ASP A 315 14.87 0.26 -8.58
N ARG A 316 15.53 -0.71 -9.23
CA ARG A 316 16.82 -0.51 -9.87
C ARG A 316 16.71 0.44 -11.07
N PRO A 317 17.70 1.31 -11.31
CA PRO A 317 17.75 2.14 -12.51
C PRO A 317 17.65 1.33 -13.82
N ALA A 318 18.20 0.10 -13.83
CA ALA A 318 18.09 -0.82 -14.95
C ALA A 318 16.63 -1.20 -15.28
N ALA A 319 15.75 -1.31 -14.27
CA ALA A 319 14.34 -1.60 -14.49
C ALA A 319 13.63 -0.42 -15.18
N LEU A 320 13.98 0.80 -14.81
CA LEU A 320 13.44 1.99 -15.48
C LEU A 320 13.96 2.09 -16.93
N ALA A 321 15.22 1.83 -17.16
CA ALA A 321 15.81 1.79 -18.51
C ALA A 321 15.13 0.71 -19.38
N GLU A 322 14.88 -0.48 -18.81
CA GLU A 322 14.16 -1.56 -19.49
C GLU A 322 12.72 -1.13 -19.88
N LEU A 323 12.00 -0.46 -18.98
CA LEU A 323 10.66 0.06 -19.28
C LEU A 323 10.69 1.09 -20.41
N MET A 324 11.66 2.00 -20.41
CA MET A 324 11.84 2.97 -21.50
C MET A 324 12.19 2.26 -22.81
N GLY A 325 13.02 1.22 -22.77
CA GLY A 325 13.34 0.38 -23.93
C GLY A 325 12.10 -0.31 -24.52
N ILE A 326 11.22 -0.84 -23.68
CA ILE A 326 9.94 -1.45 -24.11
C ILE A 326 9.05 -0.41 -24.83
N ILE A 327 8.91 0.77 -24.24
CA ILE A 327 8.11 1.86 -24.84
C ILE A 327 8.70 2.30 -26.18
N GLN A 328 10.04 2.43 -26.24
CA GLN A 328 10.76 2.86 -27.44
C GLN A 328 10.68 1.83 -28.56
N ASN A 329 10.62 0.55 -28.21
CA ASN A 329 10.60 -0.58 -29.14
C ASN A 329 9.16 -1.11 -29.39
N ASP A 330 8.20 -0.21 -29.53
CA ASP A 330 6.79 -0.51 -29.84
C ASP A 330 6.12 -1.56 -28.93
N GLY A 331 6.51 -1.60 -27.67
CA GLY A 331 5.99 -2.57 -26.71
C GLY A 331 6.63 -3.96 -26.78
N ILE A 332 7.75 -4.07 -27.48
CA ILE A 332 8.54 -5.31 -27.53
C ILE A 332 9.66 -5.22 -26.49
N ARG A 333 9.63 -6.16 -25.54
CA ARG A 333 10.70 -6.35 -24.56
C ARG A 333 11.83 -7.14 -25.17
N GLN A 334 13.01 -6.54 -25.22
CA GLN A 334 14.24 -7.21 -25.60
C GLN A 334 14.92 -7.85 -24.37
N PRO A 335 15.65 -8.96 -24.54
CA PRO A 335 16.51 -9.48 -23.49
C PRO A 335 17.54 -8.42 -23.05
N VAL A 336 17.74 -8.31 -21.73
CA VAL A 336 18.81 -7.46 -21.20
C VAL A 336 20.12 -8.16 -21.41
N LEU A 337 20.96 -7.61 -22.28
CA LEU A 337 22.28 -8.14 -22.59
C LEU A 337 23.34 -7.32 -21.85
N ARG A 338 24.26 -8.03 -21.19
CA ARG A 338 25.37 -7.42 -20.44
C ARG A 338 26.72 -7.66 -21.09
N ILE A 339 26.77 -8.63 -21.99
CA ILE A 339 27.98 -9.07 -22.67
C ILE A 339 27.59 -9.22 -24.13
N ASP A 340 28.30 -8.55 -25.02
CA ASP A 340 28.07 -8.64 -26.45
C ASP A 340 28.75 -9.86 -27.04
N GLU A 341 30.00 -10.13 -26.63
CA GLU A 341 30.81 -11.26 -27.10
C GLU A 341 31.72 -11.74 -25.96
N LEU A 342 31.94 -13.03 -25.88
CA LEU A 342 32.98 -13.65 -25.09
C LEU A 342 33.90 -14.35 -26.08
N HIS A 343 35.17 -13.97 -26.08
CA HIS A 343 36.21 -14.54 -26.92
C HIS A 343 37.27 -15.22 -26.04
N PHE A 344 37.32 -16.54 -26.11
CA PHE A 344 38.27 -17.34 -25.33
C PHE A 344 39.36 -17.90 -26.21
N ALA A 345 40.57 -18.01 -25.67
CA ALA A 345 41.72 -18.67 -26.26
C ALA A 345 42.00 -18.20 -27.72
N ALA A 346 41.95 -16.89 -27.97
CA ALA A 346 42.21 -16.30 -29.28
C ALA A 346 43.55 -16.80 -29.85
N ASP A 347 43.60 -17.02 -31.16
CA ASP A 347 44.76 -17.48 -31.92
C ASP A 347 45.28 -18.87 -31.50
N THR A 348 44.43 -19.70 -30.86
CA THR A 348 44.76 -21.09 -30.50
C THR A 348 43.76 -22.07 -31.12
N PRO A 349 44.10 -23.39 -31.15
CA PRO A 349 43.16 -24.42 -31.61
C PRO A 349 41.88 -24.55 -30.76
N TYR A 350 41.85 -23.91 -29.60
CA TYR A 350 40.71 -23.90 -28.67
C TYR A 350 39.93 -22.59 -28.71
N GLU A 351 40.15 -21.76 -29.71
CA GLU A 351 39.43 -20.50 -29.85
C GLU A 351 37.93 -20.70 -29.87
N THR A 352 37.24 -20.03 -28.97
CA THR A 352 35.77 -20.09 -28.83
C THR A 352 35.22 -18.69 -28.74
N ARG A 353 34.26 -18.39 -29.61
CA ARG A 353 33.49 -17.15 -29.56
C ARG A 353 32.07 -17.46 -29.20
N VAL A 354 31.54 -16.81 -28.16
CA VAL A 354 30.14 -16.84 -27.77
C VAL A 354 29.57 -15.48 -28.06
N GLU A 355 28.82 -15.40 -29.14
CA GLU A 355 28.20 -14.15 -29.59
C GLU A 355 26.88 -13.90 -28.89
N ARG A 356 26.48 -12.66 -28.90
CA ARG A 356 25.23 -12.15 -28.38
C ARG A 356 24.00 -12.91 -28.96
N ASN A 357 23.22 -13.52 -28.10
CA ASN A 357 21.95 -14.10 -28.49
C ASN A 357 20.85 -13.04 -28.40
N THR A 358 20.32 -12.59 -29.52
CA THR A 358 19.21 -11.64 -29.64
C THR A 358 17.83 -12.31 -29.67
N HIS A 359 17.78 -13.65 -29.57
CA HIS A 359 16.53 -14.40 -29.54
C HIS A 359 15.84 -14.18 -28.18
N GLY A 360 14.50 -14.13 -28.21
CA GLY A 360 13.70 -13.95 -26.98
C GLY A 360 13.01 -12.60 -26.87
N ALA A 361 13.02 -11.79 -27.92
CA ALA A 361 12.17 -10.60 -28.00
C ALA A 361 10.69 -11.00 -27.88
N LYS A 362 9.94 -10.32 -27.00
CA LYS A 362 8.55 -10.63 -26.72
C LYS A 362 7.70 -9.36 -26.69
N ARG A 363 6.60 -9.34 -27.44
CA ARG A 363 5.59 -8.28 -27.28
C ARG A 363 4.91 -8.41 -25.91
N VAL A 364 5.06 -7.38 -25.08
CA VAL A 364 4.49 -7.31 -23.72
C VAL A 364 3.48 -6.16 -23.59
N MET A 365 3.50 -5.21 -24.54
CA MET A 365 2.60 -4.06 -24.56
C MET A 365 2.03 -3.92 -25.99
N PRO A 366 0.73 -3.60 -26.15
CA PRO A 366 0.20 -3.20 -27.46
C PRO A 366 0.97 -2.01 -28.05
N SER A 367 1.20 -2.02 -29.35
CA SER A 367 1.91 -0.95 -30.07
C SER A 367 1.26 0.40 -29.89
N GLU A 368 -0.08 0.44 -29.87
CA GLU A 368 -0.89 1.65 -29.66
C GLU A 368 -0.63 2.28 -28.29
N VAL A 369 -0.45 1.44 -27.24
CA VAL A 369 -0.10 1.92 -25.90
C VAL A 369 1.31 2.50 -25.90
N ALA A 370 2.28 1.80 -26.50
CA ALA A 370 3.65 2.29 -26.61
C ALA A 370 3.72 3.61 -27.40
N ALA A 371 2.98 3.71 -28.52
CA ALA A 371 2.90 4.92 -29.32
C ALA A 371 2.28 6.09 -28.54
N ALA A 372 1.18 5.86 -27.82
CA ALA A 372 0.55 6.88 -26.98
C ALA A 372 1.50 7.39 -25.88
N LEU A 373 2.26 6.49 -25.24
CA LEU A 373 3.26 6.84 -24.22
C LEU A 373 4.43 7.63 -24.83
N ARG A 374 5.00 7.21 -25.97
CA ARG A 374 6.07 7.96 -26.66
C ARG A 374 5.62 9.37 -27.01
N ASN A 375 4.42 9.51 -27.62
CA ASN A 375 3.87 10.82 -27.93
C ASN A 375 3.67 11.70 -26.70
N ALA A 376 3.15 11.13 -25.60
CA ALA A 376 2.96 11.90 -24.38
C ALA A 376 4.30 12.30 -23.71
N LEU A 377 5.34 11.45 -23.81
CA LEU A 377 6.66 11.73 -23.27
C LEU A 377 7.45 12.73 -24.13
N SER A 378 7.28 12.72 -25.49
CA SER A 378 7.92 13.71 -26.37
C SER A 378 7.43 15.12 -26.07
N GLN A 379 6.14 15.30 -25.79
CA GLN A 379 5.56 16.60 -25.46
C GLN A 379 6.16 17.24 -24.19
N VAL A 380 6.74 16.45 -23.28
CA VAL A 380 7.46 16.97 -22.11
C VAL A 380 8.74 17.70 -22.54
N VAL A 381 9.38 17.25 -23.63
CA VAL A 381 10.56 17.89 -24.23
C VAL A 381 10.16 19.01 -25.19
N GLU A 382 9.17 18.78 -26.04
CA GLU A 382 8.75 19.76 -27.06
C GLU A 382 8.20 21.07 -26.48
N GLY A 383 7.45 21.02 -25.38
CA GLY A 383 6.83 22.21 -24.80
C GLY A 383 6.60 22.16 -23.30
N GLY A 384 7.20 21.19 -22.59
CA GLY A 384 7.01 20.96 -21.17
C GLY A 384 8.22 21.29 -20.32
N THR A 385 8.31 20.59 -19.18
CA THR A 385 9.34 20.82 -18.16
C THR A 385 10.76 20.47 -18.59
N ALA A 386 10.93 19.65 -19.64
CA ALA A 386 12.22 19.28 -20.22
C ALA A 386 12.55 20.03 -21.53
N ARG A 387 11.87 21.13 -21.83
CA ARG A 387 12.04 21.92 -23.08
C ARG A 387 13.48 22.32 -23.37
N ARG A 388 14.32 22.47 -22.35
CA ARG A 388 15.75 22.79 -22.52
C ARG A 388 16.55 21.73 -23.31
N LEU A 389 16.01 20.51 -23.47
CA LEU A 389 16.63 19.43 -24.23
C LEU A 389 16.26 19.44 -25.73
N GLN A 390 15.31 20.26 -26.13
CA GLN A 390 14.89 20.38 -27.51
C GLN A 390 16.04 20.92 -28.36
N GLY A 391 16.34 20.25 -29.49
CA GLY A 391 17.40 20.66 -30.39
C GLY A 391 18.83 20.50 -29.85
N THR A 392 19.03 19.75 -28.73
CA THR A 392 20.39 19.54 -28.18
C THR A 392 21.09 18.31 -28.75
N PHE A 393 20.36 17.39 -29.36
CA PHE A 393 20.89 16.16 -29.92
C PHE A 393 20.45 16.00 -31.37
N HIS A 394 21.42 15.68 -32.22
CA HIS A 394 21.20 15.53 -33.66
C HIS A 394 21.60 14.13 -34.12
N LEU A 395 20.97 13.66 -35.15
CA LEU A 395 21.36 12.48 -35.91
C LEU A 395 22.59 12.81 -36.77
N GLN A 396 23.28 11.76 -37.31
CA GLN A 396 24.41 11.94 -38.17
C GLN A 396 24.15 12.75 -39.44
N ASP A 397 22.89 12.78 -39.87
CA ASP A 397 22.39 13.55 -41.04
C ASP A 397 21.99 14.99 -40.68
N GLY A 398 22.23 15.44 -39.44
CA GLY A 398 21.94 16.79 -38.97
C GLY A 398 20.48 17.02 -38.53
N ARG A 399 19.60 16.03 -38.64
CA ARG A 399 18.21 16.15 -38.13
C ARG A 399 18.18 16.08 -36.61
N ASP A 400 17.25 16.83 -36.01
CA ASP A 400 17.02 16.76 -34.59
C ASP A 400 16.54 15.37 -34.17
N LEU A 401 17.12 14.86 -33.08
CA LEU A 401 16.67 13.63 -32.47
C LEU A 401 15.41 13.91 -31.64
N THR A 402 14.32 13.18 -31.93
CA THR A 402 13.10 13.25 -31.10
C THR A 402 13.36 12.65 -29.72
N LEU A 403 13.27 13.48 -28.70
CA LEU A 403 13.48 13.08 -27.30
C LEU A 403 12.16 12.96 -26.57
N GLY A 404 12.10 12.05 -25.62
CA GLY A 404 10.99 11.92 -24.68
C GLY A 404 11.52 11.77 -23.25
N GLY A 405 10.77 12.24 -22.28
CA GLY A 405 11.20 12.14 -20.89
C GLY A 405 10.11 12.52 -19.89
N LYS A 406 10.45 12.40 -18.61
CA LYS A 406 9.63 12.87 -17.50
C LYS A 406 10.57 13.44 -16.44
N THR A 407 10.31 14.66 -16.00
CA THR A 407 11.07 15.37 -14.96
C THR A 407 10.32 15.38 -13.65
#